data_07c43bf7c076484efa08c361aed80f3a
#
_entry.id   07c43bf7c076484efa08c361aed80f3a
#
_cell.length_a   1.000
_cell.length_b   1.000
_cell.length_c   1.000
_cell.angle_alpha   90.00
_cell.angle_beta   90.00
_cell.angle_gamma   90.00
#
_symmetry.space_group_name_H-M   'P 1'
#
loop_
_entity.id
_entity.type
_entity.pdbx_description
1 polymer ?
#
loop_
_entity_poly.entity_id
_entity_poly.type
_entity_poly.pdbx_seq_one_letter_code
_entity_poly.pdbx_strand_id
1 'polypeptide(L)'
;MNNWLDKLERKFSRYAIPNLMTYIIILYAAGFVLNLINPTFYSQFLSLDAGKILQGQIWRIVTFIIQPPSDSLIFIVFVLYLYYMIGKQLEAAWGAFRFNLYFFSGMLFIVIGAILAYLLTGAVLPMDTWYLNLSLFFAFAALYPDIQLLLFFVIPIKIKWLAMLDGLYFVYAIVQAFLPAYGGGVYGIYSKANALAAFISILNFIIFFLSSRNMKPYSPGQMKRKNDFKRKMRQAERPVNVYANGAKHRCAICGRTEMDDPNLEFRYCSKCNGNYEYCQDHLFTHTHVK
;
A
#
# COMPACT_ATOMS: atom_id res chain seq x y z
N MET A 1 13.38 12.94 -8.14
CA MET A 1 13.50 13.38 -6.73
C MET A 1 13.73 12.12 -5.92
N ASN A 2 14.87 12.03 -5.28
CA ASN A 2 15.15 10.89 -4.39
C ASN A 2 14.25 11.02 -3.17
N ASN A 3 13.37 10.05 -2.96
CA ASN A 3 12.59 9.97 -1.74
C ASN A 3 13.57 9.87 -0.54
N TRP A 4 13.18 10.38 0.63
CA TRP A 4 13.98 10.27 1.84
C TRP A 4 14.36 8.81 2.16
N LEU A 5 13.47 7.85 1.84
CA LEU A 5 13.73 6.41 1.93
C LEU A 5 14.91 5.96 1.07
N ASP A 6 15.00 6.45 -0.19
CA ASP A 6 16.10 6.08 -1.10
C ASP A 6 17.46 6.60 -0.59
N LYS A 7 17.45 7.75 0.13
CA LYS A 7 18.67 8.29 0.77
C LYS A 7 19.11 7.45 1.96
N LEU A 8 18.16 7.04 2.80
CA LEU A 8 18.42 6.16 3.94
C LEU A 8 18.90 4.79 3.48
N GLU A 9 18.25 4.22 2.48
CA GLU A 9 18.60 2.92 1.91
C GLU A 9 20.04 2.91 1.41
N ARG A 10 20.45 3.91 0.62
CA ARG A 10 21.84 4.04 0.12
C ARG A 10 22.87 4.14 1.24
N LYS A 11 22.52 4.77 2.37
CA LYS A 11 23.44 4.95 3.49
C LYS A 11 23.51 3.75 4.42
N PHE A 12 22.39 3.08 4.65
CA PHE A 12 22.24 2.09 5.72
C PHE A 12 21.86 0.69 5.25
N SER A 13 21.74 0.43 3.92
CA SER A 13 21.35 -0.88 3.40
C SER A 13 22.26 -2.03 3.86
N ARG A 14 23.54 -1.76 4.13
CA ARG A 14 24.49 -2.74 4.63
C ARG A 14 24.14 -3.29 6.02
N TYR A 15 23.32 -2.57 6.79
CA TYR A 15 22.89 -2.99 8.13
C TYR A 15 21.54 -3.72 8.10
N ALA A 16 20.96 -3.89 6.93
CA ALA A 16 19.70 -4.60 6.80
C ALA A 16 19.89 -6.08 7.18
N ILE A 17 18.98 -6.58 7.99
CA ILE A 17 18.92 -7.99 8.40
C ILE A 17 18.12 -8.72 7.31
N PRO A 18 18.74 -9.59 6.52
CA PRO A 18 18.01 -10.36 5.53
C PRO A 18 17.13 -11.42 6.21
N ASN A 19 15.98 -11.71 5.64
CA ASN A 19 15.01 -12.65 6.20
C ASN A 19 14.58 -12.32 7.64
N LEU A 20 14.39 -11.03 7.95
CA LEU A 20 14.03 -10.56 9.30
C LEU A 20 12.84 -11.32 9.88
N MET A 21 11.82 -11.59 9.06
CA MET A 21 10.62 -12.26 9.52
C MET A 21 10.89 -13.69 10.05
N THR A 22 11.91 -14.36 9.55
CA THR A 22 12.31 -15.67 10.06
C THR A 22 12.76 -15.59 11.53
N TYR A 23 13.54 -14.56 11.87
CA TYR A 23 13.98 -14.34 13.26
C TYR A 23 12.80 -14.00 14.18
N ILE A 24 11.87 -13.17 13.69
CA ILE A 24 10.66 -12.80 14.43
C ILE A 24 9.80 -14.02 14.72
N ILE A 25 9.64 -14.91 13.74
CA ILE A 25 8.87 -16.16 13.90
C ILE A 25 9.52 -17.09 14.92
N ILE A 26 10.86 -17.16 14.94
CA ILE A 26 11.59 -17.92 15.97
C ILE A 26 11.31 -17.32 17.36
N LEU A 27 11.29 -16.00 17.49
CA LEU A 27 10.95 -15.34 18.76
C LEU A 27 9.50 -15.60 19.17
N TYR A 28 8.53 -15.59 18.26
CA TYR A 28 7.13 -15.94 18.54
C TYR A 28 7.00 -17.41 18.97
N ALA A 29 7.70 -18.33 18.32
CA ALA A 29 7.72 -19.74 18.69
C ALA A 29 8.32 -19.92 20.09
N ALA A 30 9.44 -19.25 20.39
CA ALA A 30 10.04 -19.26 21.73
C ALA A 30 9.08 -18.68 22.79
N GLY A 31 8.39 -17.58 22.48
CA GLY A 31 7.36 -16.97 23.34
C GLY A 31 6.20 -17.92 23.61
N PHE A 32 5.75 -18.65 22.59
CA PHE A 32 4.70 -19.66 22.73
C PHE A 32 5.13 -20.79 23.70
N VAL A 33 6.36 -21.31 23.54
CA VAL A 33 6.90 -22.33 24.45
C VAL A 33 7.03 -21.78 25.88
N LEU A 34 7.50 -20.54 26.03
CA LEU A 34 7.57 -19.89 27.35
C LEU A 34 6.17 -19.75 27.99
N ASN A 35 5.15 -19.40 27.20
CA ASN A 35 3.79 -19.29 27.68
C ASN A 35 3.20 -20.63 28.12
N LEU A 36 3.55 -21.73 27.47
CA LEU A 36 3.16 -23.09 27.87
C LEU A 36 3.80 -23.50 29.21
N ILE A 37 5.05 -23.10 29.46
CA ILE A 37 5.79 -23.45 30.69
C ILE A 37 5.34 -22.56 31.85
N ASN A 38 5.22 -21.26 31.62
CA ASN A 38 4.83 -20.29 32.64
C ASN A 38 4.01 -19.14 32.00
N PRO A 39 2.67 -19.21 32.05
CA PRO A 39 1.79 -18.21 31.42
C PRO A 39 1.97 -16.77 31.95
N THR A 40 2.50 -16.60 33.15
CA THR A 40 2.68 -15.26 33.76
C THR A 40 4.06 -14.66 33.48
N PHE A 41 5.02 -15.46 33.00
CA PHE A 41 6.41 -15.00 32.80
C PHE A 41 6.49 -13.85 31.81
N TYR A 42 5.77 -13.95 30.69
CA TYR A 42 5.74 -12.89 29.69
C TYR A 42 5.21 -11.56 30.28
N SER A 43 4.07 -11.58 30.93
CA SER A 43 3.45 -10.39 31.51
C SER A 43 4.28 -9.75 32.63
N GLN A 44 4.99 -10.56 33.41
CA GLN A 44 5.81 -10.08 34.51
C GLN A 44 7.14 -9.44 34.08
N PHE A 45 7.81 -10.04 33.06
CA PHE A 45 9.20 -9.70 32.73
C PHE A 45 9.42 -9.14 31.33
N LEU A 46 8.60 -9.52 30.34
CA LEU A 46 8.86 -9.26 28.92
C LEU A 46 7.89 -8.27 28.28
N SER A 47 6.68 -8.14 28.80
CA SER A 47 5.64 -7.27 28.24
C SER A 47 6.04 -5.79 28.23
N LEU A 48 5.53 -5.03 27.31
CA LEU A 48 5.72 -3.59 27.19
C LEU A 48 5.02 -2.89 28.36
N ASP A 49 5.78 -2.42 29.31
CA ASP A 49 5.31 -1.70 30.51
C ASP A 49 6.11 -0.39 30.62
N ALA A 50 5.48 0.72 30.27
CA ALA A 50 6.14 2.03 30.26
C ALA A 50 6.61 2.46 31.66
N GLY A 51 5.87 2.13 32.72
CA GLY A 51 6.25 2.45 34.10
C GLY A 51 7.54 1.72 34.49
N LYS A 52 7.65 0.43 34.19
CA LYS A 52 8.84 -0.37 34.48
C LYS A 52 10.03 0.01 33.59
N ILE A 53 9.79 0.40 32.35
CA ILE A 53 10.86 0.92 31.46
C ILE A 53 11.49 2.18 32.08
N LEU A 54 10.70 3.10 32.57
CA LEU A 54 11.20 4.31 33.23
C LEU A 54 11.89 4.04 34.57
N GLN A 55 11.63 2.88 35.19
CA GLN A 55 12.33 2.39 36.38
C GLN A 55 13.65 1.65 36.04
N GLY A 56 14.05 1.59 34.76
CA GLY A 56 15.31 0.99 34.32
C GLY A 56 15.18 -0.38 33.66
N GLN A 57 13.98 -0.94 33.49
CA GLN A 57 13.80 -2.23 32.78
C GLN A 57 13.75 -2.02 31.27
N ILE A 58 14.85 -1.52 30.70
CA ILE A 58 14.95 -1.10 29.30
C ILE A 58 14.83 -2.27 28.29
N TRP A 59 15.12 -3.51 28.73
CA TRP A 59 14.98 -4.69 27.85
C TRP A 59 13.56 -4.87 27.32
N ARG A 60 12.53 -4.39 28.05
CA ARG A 60 11.13 -4.47 27.65
C ARG A 60 10.82 -3.74 26.33
N ILE A 61 11.66 -2.77 25.93
CA ILE A 61 11.58 -2.08 24.65
C ILE A 61 11.75 -3.05 23.45
N VAL A 62 12.45 -4.15 23.66
CA VAL A 62 12.71 -5.15 22.63
C VAL A 62 11.97 -6.44 22.90
N THR A 63 11.92 -6.88 24.17
CA THR A 63 11.39 -8.21 24.51
C THR A 63 9.87 -8.35 24.33
N PHE A 64 9.12 -7.25 24.26
CA PHE A 64 7.67 -7.31 24.03
C PHE A 64 7.27 -7.99 22.72
N ILE A 65 8.22 -8.07 21.75
CA ILE A 65 8.01 -8.76 20.48
C ILE A 65 7.86 -10.29 20.66
N ILE A 66 8.32 -10.83 21.77
CA ILE A 66 8.31 -12.28 22.02
C ILE A 66 6.88 -12.82 22.24
N GLN A 67 5.90 -11.94 22.42
CA GLN A 67 4.51 -12.36 22.60
C GLN A 67 3.99 -13.13 21.38
N PRO A 68 3.56 -14.39 21.57
CA PRO A 68 3.04 -15.16 20.47
C PRO A 68 1.69 -14.56 19.99
N PRO A 69 1.42 -14.61 18.69
CA PRO A 69 0.18 -14.07 18.14
C PRO A 69 -1.06 -14.94 18.40
N SER A 70 -0.90 -16.10 19.01
CA SER A 70 -1.98 -17.01 19.39
C SER A 70 -1.53 -17.95 20.51
N ASP A 71 -2.44 -18.27 21.41
CA ASP A 71 -2.23 -19.24 22.49
C ASP A 71 -2.68 -20.65 22.11
N SER A 72 -3.36 -20.83 20.98
CA SER A 72 -3.82 -22.13 20.48
C SER A 72 -2.74 -22.82 19.67
N LEU A 73 -2.42 -24.09 20.01
CA LEU A 73 -1.39 -24.88 19.33
C LEU A 73 -1.65 -25.05 17.82
N ILE A 74 -2.91 -25.22 17.43
CA ILE A 74 -3.27 -25.38 16.01
C ILE A 74 -3.16 -24.05 15.28
N PHE A 75 -3.68 -22.98 15.87
CA PHE A 75 -3.68 -21.67 15.27
C PHE A 75 -2.28 -21.05 15.20
N ILE A 76 -1.41 -21.28 16.20
CA ILE A 76 -0.06 -20.69 16.19
C ILE A 76 0.73 -21.16 14.96
N VAL A 77 0.68 -22.44 14.61
CA VAL A 77 1.39 -22.98 13.44
C VAL A 77 0.90 -22.30 12.16
N PHE A 78 -0.42 -22.16 12.00
CA PHE A 78 -1.00 -21.49 10.84
C PHE A 78 -0.61 -20.00 10.77
N VAL A 79 -0.68 -19.27 11.88
CA VAL A 79 -0.39 -17.86 11.95
C VAL A 79 1.10 -17.59 11.73
N LEU A 80 2.00 -18.40 12.28
CA LEU A 80 3.44 -18.28 12.04
C LEU A 80 3.79 -18.53 10.57
N TYR A 81 3.17 -19.54 9.94
CA TYR A 81 3.32 -19.79 8.51
C TYR A 81 2.81 -18.60 7.66
N LEU A 82 1.66 -18.05 8.02
CA LEU A 82 1.07 -16.89 7.34
C LEU A 82 2.00 -15.67 7.44
N TYR A 83 2.51 -15.35 8.61
CA TYR A 83 3.43 -14.22 8.80
C TYR A 83 4.78 -14.45 8.10
N TYR A 84 5.27 -15.68 8.08
CA TYR A 84 6.45 -16.04 7.30
C TYR A 84 6.26 -15.75 5.82
N MET A 85 5.15 -16.21 5.26
CA MET A 85 4.82 -16.00 3.85
C MET A 85 4.68 -14.50 3.53
N ILE A 86 3.92 -13.76 4.35
CA ILE A 86 3.73 -12.32 4.19
C ILE A 86 5.07 -11.58 4.26
N GLY A 87 5.86 -11.85 5.28
CA GLY A 87 7.15 -11.19 5.49
C GLY A 87 8.12 -11.44 4.35
N LYS A 88 8.23 -12.68 3.87
CA LYS A 88 9.05 -13.02 2.70
C LYS A 88 8.62 -12.29 1.44
N GLN A 89 7.33 -12.22 1.16
CA GLN A 89 6.80 -11.53 -0.01
C GLN A 89 7.00 -10.01 0.07
N LEU A 90 6.81 -9.42 1.27
CA LEU A 90 7.05 -8.00 1.48
C LEU A 90 8.54 -7.66 1.36
N GLU A 91 9.42 -8.50 1.92
CA GLU A 91 10.88 -8.34 1.79
C GLU A 91 11.32 -8.49 0.33
N ALA A 92 10.76 -9.42 -0.43
CA ALA A 92 11.03 -9.57 -1.84
C ALA A 92 10.57 -8.37 -2.68
N ALA A 93 9.43 -7.76 -2.32
CA ALA A 93 8.86 -6.61 -3.03
C ALA A 93 9.57 -5.28 -2.70
N TRP A 94 9.98 -5.07 -1.46
CA TRP A 94 10.54 -3.80 -0.98
C TRP A 94 12.05 -3.82 -0.79
N GLY A 95 12.64 -5.00 -0.70
CA GLY A 95 14.02 -5.21 -0.26
C GLY A 95 14.15 -5.28 1.26
N ALA A 96 15.21 -5.95 1.73
CA ALA A 96 15.44 -6.20 3.16
C ALA A 96 15.49 -4.90 3.98
N PHE A 97 16.16 -3.85 3.47
CA PHE A 97 16.30 -2.60 4.22
C PHE A 97 14.95 -1.92 4.50
N ARG A 98 14.09 -1.80 3.49
CA ARG A 98 12.79 -1.14 3.64
C ARG A 98 11.84 -1.95 4.51
N PHE A 99 11.88 -3.27 4.41
CA PHE A 99 11.10 -4.15 5.26
C PHE A 99 11.53 -4.02 6.73
N ASN A 100 12.84 -4.02 7.00
CA ASN A 100 13.38 -3.82 8.34
C ASN A 100 12.99 -2.45 8.90
N LEU A 101 13.12 -1.39 8.09
CA LEU A 101 12.73 -0.04 8.48
C LEU A 101 11.25 0.04 8.86
N TYR A 102 10.37 -0.56 8.06
CA TYR A 102 8.94 -0.64 8.34
C TYR A 102 8.65 -1.30 9.69
N PHE A 103 9.26 -2.46 9.91
CA PHE A 103 9.02 -3.25 11.11
C PHE A 103 9.56 -2.57 12.36
N PHE A 104 10.80 -2.12 12.34
CA PHE A 104 11.43 -1.47 13.49
C PHE A 104 10.84 -0.08 13.77
N SER A 105 10.45 0.68 12.75
CA SER A 105 9.75 1.95 12.98
C SER A 105 8.39 1.74 13.63
N GLY A 106 7.65 0.69 13.23
CA GLY A 106 6.38 0.33 13.85
C GLY A 106 6.54 -0.05 15.33
N MET A 107 7.55 -0.87 15.66
CA MET A 107 7.89 -1.19 17.05
C MET A 107 8.24 0.06 17.85
N LEU A 108 9.12 0.90 17.30
CA LEU A 108 9.53 2.15 17.95
C LEU A 108 8.35 3.07 18.25
N PHE A 109 7.43 3.21 17.29
CA PHE A 109 6.24 4.04 17.48
C PHE A 109 5.29 3.49 18.55
N ILE A 110 5.15 2.16 18.66
CA ILE A 110 4.37 1.53 19.74
C ILE A 110 5.01 1.84 21.10
N VAL A 111 6.35 1.70 21.22
CA VAL A 111 7.06 2.02 22.45
C VAL A 111 6.93 3.49 22.84
N ILE A 112 7.12 4.40 21.87
CA ILE A 112 6.93 5.84 22.10
C ILE A 112 5.50 6.13 22.51
N GLY A 113 4.53 5.54 21.84
CA GLY A 113 3.11 5.71 22.17
C GLY A 113 2.79 5.23 23.59
N ALA A 114 3.31 4.08 24.00
CA ALA A 114 3.12 3.56 25.37
C ALA A 114 3.73 4.48 26.43
N ILE A 115 4.95 4.99 26.21
CA ILE A 115 5.62 5.92 27.13
C ILE A 115 4.88 7.25 27.22
N LEU A 116 4.49 7.83 26.07
CA LEU A 116 3.74 9.09 26.06
C LEU A 116 2.38 8.95 26.76
N ALA A 117 1.67 7.85 26.49
CA ALA A 117 0.40 7.59 27.16
C ALA A 117 0.56 7.46 28.68
N TYR A 118 1.61 6.77 29.14
CA TYR A 118 1.91 6.66 30.56
C TYR A 118 2.23 8.03 31.19
N LEU A 119 3.04 8.86 30.54
CA LEU A 119 3.39 10.20 31.03
C LEU A 119 2.17 11.13 31.09
N LEU A 120 1.21 10.97 30.18
CA LEU A 120 0.00 11.82 30.14
C LEU A 120 -1.10 11.35 31.08
N THR A 121 -1.24 10.05 31.30
CA THR A 121 -2.39 9.47 32.04
C THR A 121 -2.00 8.80 33.34
N GLY A 122 -0.73 8.51 33.57
CA GLY A 122 -0.24 7.70 34.69
C GLY A 122 -0.62 6.21 34.59
N ALA A 123 -1.34 5.80 33.55
CA ALA A 123 -1.81 4.44 33.37
C ALA A 123 -0.90 3.65 32.43
N VAL A 124 -0.55 2.43 32.81
CA VAL A 124 0.16 1.48 31.94
C VAL A 124 -0.83 0.91 30.92
N LEU A 125 -0.62 1.23 29.64
CA LEU A 125 -1.42 0.67 28.57
C LEU A 125 -0.77 -0.65 28.07
N PRO A 126 -1.49 -1.77 28.10
CA PRO A 126 -0.99 -3.05 27.58
C PRO A 126 -0.96 -3.00 26.06
N MET A 127 0.20 -2.70 25.50
CA MET A 127 0.43 -2.66 24.05
C MET A 127 1.31 -3.85 23.64
N ASP A 128 0.99 -4.42 22.48
CA ASP A 128 1.70 -5.53 21.87
C ASP A 128 1.93 -5.31 20.37
N THR A 129 2.44 -6.32 19.67
CA THR A 129 2.69 -6.27 18.23
C THR A 129 1.49 -6.65 17.37
N TRP A 130 0.32 -6.91 17.94
CA TRP A 130 -0.86 -7.37 17.22
C TRP A 130 -1.23 -6.45 16.04
N TYR A 131 -1.42 -5.17 16.32
CA TYR A 131 -1.76 -4.18 15.28
C TYR A 131 -0.62 -3.93 14.29
N LEU A 132 0.64 -4.10 14.70
CA LEU A 132 1.77 -4.06 13.76
C LEU A 132 1.70 -5.21 12.78
N ASN A 133 1.43 -6.41 13.26
CA ASN A 133 1.27 -7.60 12.42
C ASN A 133 0.07 -7.48 11.46
N LEU A 134 -1.06 -6.92 11.93
CA LEU A 134 -2.21 -6.62 11.07
C LEU A 134 -1.83 -5.58 10.00
N SER A 135 -1.02 -4.56 10.34
CA SER A 135 -0.56 -3.57 9.35
C SER A 135 0.37 -4.18 8.27
N LEU A 136 1.14 -5.21 8.60
CA LEU A 136 1.89 -6.01 7.61
C LEU A 136 0.94 -6.72 6.64
N PHE A 137 -0.17 -7.25 7.15
CA PHE A 137 -1.19 -7.86 6.32
C PHE A 137 -1.83 -6.84 5.36
N PHE A 138 -2.10 -5.61 5.80
CA PHE A 138 -2.53 -4.52 4.91
C PHE A 138 -1.51 -4.20 3.83
N ALA A 139 -0.23 -4.12 4.19
CA ALA A 139 0.83 -3.87 3.23
C ALA A 139 0.91 -4.96 2.16
N PHE A 140 0.75 -6.22 2.58
CA PHE A 140 0.70 -7.36 1.68
C PHE A 140 -0.53 -7.33 0.76
N ALA A 141 -1.72 -7.06 1.32
CA ALA A 141 -2.96 -6.94 0.55
C ALA A 141 -2.92 -5.80 -0.48
N ALA A 142 -2.24 -4.70 -0.16
CA ALA A 142 -2.07 -3.58 -1.07
C ALA A 142 -1.15 -3.88 -2.26
N LEU A 143 -0.20 -4.81 -2.09
CA LEU A 143 0.70 -5.27 -3.16
C LEU A 143 0.09 -6.42 -3.97
N TYR A 144 -0.62 -7.33 -3.30
CA TYR A 144 -1.10 -8.59 -3.86
C TYR A 144 -2.59 -8.83 -3.59
N PRO A 145 -3.50 -7.96 -4.07
CA PRO A 145 -4.93 -7.99 -3.70
C PRO A 145 -5.68 -9.23 -4.20
N ASP A 146 -5.22 -9.82 -5.30
CA ASP A 146 -5.92 -10.92 -5.96
C ASP A 146 -5.39 -12.31 -5.60
N ILE A 147 -4.33 -12.39 -4.79
CA ILE A 147 -3.86 -13.67 -4.26
C ILE A 147 -4.95 -14.27 -3.37
N GLN A 148 -5.13 -15.58 -3.48
CA GLN A 148 -6.06 -16.35 -2.66
C GLN A 148 -5.28 -17.04 -1.54
N LEU A 149 -5.73 -16.85 -0.31
CA LEU A 149 -5.30 -17.63 0.84
C LEU A 149 -6.30 -18.75 1.07
N LEU A 150 -5.79 -19.94 1.30
CA LEU A 150 -6.61 -21.08 1.73
C LEU A 150 -6.84 -20.98 3.24
N LEU A 151 -7.97 -20.41 3.64
CA LEU A 151 -8.34 -20.37 5.05
C LEU A 151 -8.63 -21.82 5.50
N PHE A 152 -7.95 -22.24 6.57
CA PHE A 152 -8.00 -23.62 7.08
C PHE A 152 -7.69 -24.67 6.00
N PHE A 153 -6.89 -24.34 4.99
CA PHE A 153 -6.52 -25.20 3.85
C PHE A 153 -7.69 -25.65 2.97
N VAL A 154 -8.88 -25.10 3.16
CA VAL A 154 -10.12 -25.52 2.47
C VAL A 154 -10.75 -24.38 1.69
N ILE A 155 -10.88 -23.18 2.29
CA ILE A 155 -11.68 -22.09 1.71
C ILE A 155 -10.77 -21.07 1.03
N PRO A 156 -10.78 -20.95 -0.32
CA PRO A 156 -10.00 -19.94 -1.03
C PRO A 156 -10.64 -18.56 -0.88
N ILE A 157 -10.01 -17.67 -0.11
CA ILE A 157 -10.47 -16.30 0.08
C ILE A 157 -9.42 -15.34 -0.52
N LYS A 158 -9.86 -14.39 -1.33
CA LYS A 158 -8.97 -13.34 -1.83
C LYS A 158 -8.54 -12.42 -0.70
N ILE A 159 -7.25 -12.11 -0.66
CA ILE A 159 -6.63 -11.27 0.38
C ILE A 159 -7.33 -9.93 0.54
N LYS A 160 -7.82 -9.32 -0.54
CA LYS A 160 -8.55 -8.05 -0.48
C LYS A 160 -9.78 -8.07 0.43
N TRP A 161 -10.50 -9.20 0.50
CA TRP A 161 -11.66 -9.33 1.37
C TRP A 161 -11.26 -9.42 2.84
N LEU A 162 -10.18 -10.18 3.13
CA LEU A 162 -9.63 -10.26 4.48
C LEU A 162 -9.09 -8.91 4.93
N ALA A 163 -8.40 -8.17 4.06
CA ALA A 163 -7.92 -6.82 4.36
C ALA A 163 -9.06 -5.83 4.61
N MET A 164 -10.20 -5.98 3.93
CA MET A 164 -11.37 -5.15 4.19
C MET A 164 -11.96 -5.43 5.58
N LEU A 165 -12.02 -6.70 5.99
CA LEU A 165 -12.45 -7.10 7.34
C LEU A 165 -11.47 -6.57 8.41
N ASP A 166 -10.18 -6.70 8.15
CA ASP A 166 -9.12 -6.16 8.99
C ASP A 166 -9.25 -4.64 9.13
N GLY A 167 -9.50 -3.92 8.03
CA GLY A 167 -9.79 -2.47 8.05
C GLY A 167 -10.99 -2.10 8.91
N LEU A 168 -12.06 -2.85 8.83
CA LEU A 168 -13.22 -2.67 9.70
C LEU A 168 -12.87 -2.90 11.17
N TYR A 169 -12.04 -3.90 11.45
CA TYR A 169 -11.56 -4.15 12.81
C TYR A 169 -10.74 -2.99 13.37
N PHE A 170 -9.85 -2.38 12.57
CA PHE A 170 -9.11 -1.19 13.00
C PHE A 170 -10.05 -0.01 13.32
N VAL A 171 -11.03 0.24 12.45
CA VAL A 171 -12.03 1.29 12.69
C VAL A 171 -12.81 1.00 13.98
N TYR A 172 -13.24 -0.24 14.17
CA TYR A 172 -13.94 -0.67 15.37
C TYR A 172 -13.09 -0.45 16.62
N ALA A 173 -11.81 -0.85 16.62
CA ALA A 173 -10.89 -0.66 17.75
C ALA A 173 -10.71 0.82 18.09
N ILE A 174 -10.62 1.70 17.10
CA ILE A 174 -10.51 3.16 17.34
C ILE A 174 -11.83 3.70 17.89
N VAL A 175 -12.97 3.33 17.32
CA VAL A 175 -14.29 3.83 17.75
C VAL A 175 -14.62 3.41 19.18
N GLN A 176 -14.26 2.19 19.59
CA GLN A 176 -14.47 1.73 20.97
C GLN A 176 -13.86 2.65 22.04
N ALA A 177 -12.73 3.30 21.77
CA ALA A 177 -12.11 4.20 22.72
C ALA A 177 -12.95 5.45 23.03
N PHE A 178 -13.88 5.80 22.14
CA PHE A 178 -14.76 6.96 22.27
C PHE A 178 -16.17 6.62 22.75
N LEU A 179 -16.52 5.33 22.83
CA LEU A 179 -17.85 4.91 23.27
C LEU A 179 -17.96 4.93 24.80
N PRO A 180 -19.01 5.53 25.40
CA PRO A 180 -19.19 5.61 26.83
C PRO A 180 -19.26 4.24 27.53
N ALA A 181 -19.79 3.22 26.84
CA ALA A 181 -19.89 1.85 27.33
C ALA A 181 -18.52 1.21 27.65
N TYR A 182 -17.45 1.68 27.02
CA TYR A 182 -16.08 1.19 27.19
C TYR A 182 -15.18 2.20 27.91
N GLY A 183 -15.72 3.34 28.35
CA GLY A 183 -14.94 4.47 28.88
C GLY A 183 -14.42 4.30 30.31
N GLY A 184 -14.91 3.31 31.08
CA GLY A 184 -14.61 3.15 32.50
C GLY A 184 -13.85 1.88 32.87
N GLY A 185 -13.12 1.93 34.01
CA GLY A 185 -12.43 0.78 34.58
C GLY A 185 -11.35 0.15 33.70
N VAL A 186 -11.13 -1.13 33.89
CA VAL A 186 -10.12 -1.92 33.18
C VAL A 186 -10.43 -2.00 31.68
N TYR A 187 -11.68 -2.13 31.29
CA TYR A 187 -12.12 -2.16 29.89
C TYR A 187 -11.78 -0.86 29.15
N GLY A 188 -11.91 0.30 29.81
CA GLY A 188 -11.54 1.59 29.22
C GLY A 188 -10.04 1.73 28.99
N ILE A 189 -9.20 1.16 29.85
CA ILE A 189 -7.75 1.14 29.68
C ILE A 189 -7.38 0.30 28.44
N TYR A 190 -7.93 -0.92 28.32
CA TYR A 190 -7.68 -1.80 27.16
C TYR A 190 -8.19 -1.20 25.85
N SER A 191 -9.38 -0.60 25.85
CA SER A 191 -9.93 0.01 24.65
C SER A 191 -9.09 1.19 24.16
N LYS A 192 -8.60 2.04 25.05
CA LYS A 192 -7.69 3.16 24.72
C LYS A 192 -6.32 2.66 24.23
N ALA A 193 -5.77 1.61 24.85
CA ALA A 193 -4.53 0.98 24.42
C ALA A 193 -4.65 0.44 23.00
N ASN A 194 -5.71 -0.31 22.73
CA ASN A 194 -5.99 -0.88 21.41
C ASN A 194 -6.17 0.20 20.34
N ALA A 195 -6.94 1.26 20.66
CA ALA A 195 -7.14 2.37 19.74
C ALA A 195 -5.84 3.10 19.41
N LEU A 196 -4.99 3.34 20.42
CA LEU A 196 -3.70 3.99 20.22
C LEU A 196 -2.75 3.11 19.39
N ALA A 197 -2.66 1.82 19.69
CA ALA A 197 -1.85 0.88 18.92
C ALA A 197 -2.34 0.73 17.49
N ALA A 198 -3.66 0.66 17.26
CA ALA A 198 -4.28 0.64 15.95
C ALA A 198 -3.95 1.91 15.15
N PHE A 199 -4.13 3.08 15.75
CA PHE A 199 -3.84 4.36 15.12
C PHE A 199 -2.36 4.48 14.72
N ILE A 200 -1.45 4.14 15.62
CA ILE A 200 0.00 4.14 15.38
C ILE A 200 0.36 3.20 14.23
N SER A 201 -0.19 2.00 14.21
CA SER A 201 0.11 0.99 13.18
C SER A 201 -0.39 1.39 11.80
N ILE A 202 -1.60 1.98 11.72
CA ILE A 202 -2.13 2.55 10.46
C ILE A 202 -1.27 3.73 10.00
N LEU A 203 -0.87 4.61 10.91
CA LEU A 203 -0.04 5.76 10.59
C LEU A 203 1.32 5.30 10.01
N ASN A 204 1.97 4.32 10.66
CA ASN A 204 3.20 3.72 10.16
C ASN A 204 3.01 3.13 8.74
N PHE A 205 1.93 2.38 8.53
CA PHE A 205 1.58 1.83 7.22
C PHE A 205 1.41 2.93 6.17
N ILE A 206 0.63 3.98 6.46
CA ILE A 206 0.36 5.07 5.53
C ILE A 206 1.65 5.81 5.17
N ILE A 207 2.45 6.20 6.17
CA ILE A 207 3.72 6.91 5.96
C ILE A 207 4.65 6.08 5.05
N PHE A 208 4.80 4.80 5.38
CA PHE A 208 5.68 3.92 4.62
C PHE A 208 5.15 3.66 3.21
N PHE A 209 3.86 3.36 3.06
CA PHE A 209 3.23 3.06 1.79
C PHE A 209 3.28 4.26 0.82
N LEU A 210 2.98 5.47 1.31
CA LEU A 210 3.09 6.69 0.51
C LEU A 210 4.54 6.99 0.13
N SER A 211 5.48 6.76 1.04
CA SER A 211 6.91 6.97 0.79
C SER A 211 7.52 5.93 -0.16
N SER A 212 7.02 4.70 -0.14
CA SER A 212 7.49 3.61 -1.01
C SER A 212 6.95 3.72 -2.43
N ARG A 213 5.78 4.32 -2.63
CA ARG A 213 5.18 4.51 -3.95
C ARG A 213 5.77 5.71 -4.67
N ASN A 214 6.00 5.53 -5.96
CA ASN A 214 6.33 6.66 -6.84
C ASN A 214 5.07 7.51 -7.08
N MET A 215 4.84 8.50 -6.23
CA MET A 215 3.68 9.39 -6.32
C MET A 215 3.75 10.39 -7.49
N LYS A 216 4.84 10.39 -8.28
CA LYS A 216 4.97 11.29 -9.45
C LYS A 216 3.77 11.23 -10.41
N PRO A 217 3.20 10.05 -10.76
CA PRO A 217 2.03 9.99 -11.65
C PRO A 217 0.78 10.69 -11.08
N TYR A 218 0.69 10.83 -9.77
CA TYR A 218 -0.45 11.45 -9.07
C TYR A 218 -0.17 12.91 -8.68
N SER A 219 1.00 13.47 -9.03
CA SER A 219 1.26 14.89 -8.78
C SER A 219 0.30 15.77 -9.58
N PRO A 220 -0.17 16.91 -9.03
CA PRO A 220 -1.12 17.81 -9.70
C PRO A 220 -0.69 18.19 -11.13
N GLY A 221 0.61 18.40 -11.35
CA GLY A 221 1.17 18.72 -12.66
C GLY A 221 1.05 17.56 -13.67
N GLN A 222 1.25 16.31 -13.23
CA GLN A 222 1.11 15.13 -14.09
C GLN A 222 -0.36 14.82 -14.38
N MET A 223 -1.24 15.00 -13.41
CA MET A 223 -2.69 14.85 -13.62
C MET A 223 -3.19 15.87 -14.62
N LYS A 224 -2.75 17.14 -14.52
CA LYS A 224 -3.08 18.19 -15.50
C LYS A 224 -2.58 17.81 -16.89
N ARG A 225 -1.31 17.39 -17.03
CA ARG A 225 -0.73 16.93 -18.32
C ARG A 225 -1.52 15.75 -18.91
N LYS A 226 -1.89 14.77 -18.09
CA LYS A 226 -2.69 13.60 -18.51
C LYS A 226 -4.08 14.02 -18.99
N ASN A 227 -4.72 14.95 -18.29
CA ASN A 227 -6.03 15.47 -18.66
C ASN A 227 -5.96 16.32 -19.94
N ASP A 228 -4.94 17.18 -20.08
CA ASP A 228 -4.72 17.97 -21.29
C ASP A 228 -4.43 17.07 -22.50
N PHE A 229 -3.63 16.03 -22.31
CA PHE A 229 -3.38 15.02 -23.35
C PHE A 229 -4.67 14.29 -23.76
N LYS A 230 -5.47 13.81 -22.79
CA LYS A 230 -6.78 13.19 -23.08
C LYS A 230 -7.72 14.16 -23.82
N ARG A 231 -7.70 15.43 -23.44
CA ARG A 231 -8.53 16.45 -24.11
C ARG A 231 -8.08 16.67 -25.54
N LYS A 232 -6.76 16.76 -25.80
CA LYS A 232 -6.21 16.88 -27.16
C LYS A 232 -6.52 15.64 -28.01
N MET A 233 -6.39 14.44 -27.44
CA MET A 233 -6.76 13.20 -28.15
C MET A 233 -8.25 13.18 -28.53
N ARG A 234 -9.15 13.53 -27.62
CA ARG A 234 -10.59 13.61 -27.90
C ARG A 234 -10.92 14.72 -28.94
N GLN A 235 -10.12 15.76 -29.00
CA GLN A 235 -10.28 16.79 -30.05
C GLN A 235 -9.78 16.29 -31.40
N ALA A 236 -8.72 15.49 -31.42
CA ALA A 236 -8.20 14.86 -32.65
C ALA A 236 -9.11 13.73 -33.16
N GLU A 237 -9.82 13.04 -32.26
CA GLU A 237 -10.79 12.00 -32.60
C GLU A 237 -12.14 12.57 -33.09
N ARG A 238 -12.39 13.89 -32.96
CA ARG A 238 -13.58 14.49 -33.56
C ARG A 238 -13.43 14.41 -35.07
N PRO A 239 -14.43 13.85 -35.76
CA PRO A 239 -14.36 13.76 -37.21
C PRO A 239 -14.13 15.15 -37.80
N VAL A 240 -13.01 15.29 -38.47
CA VAL A 240 -12.67 16.52 -39.18
C VAL A 240 -13.68 16.66 -40.29
N ASN A 241 -14.41 17.78 -40.28
CA ASN A 241 -15.31 18.26 -41.33
C ASN A 241 -15.90 17.19 -42.25
N VAL A 242 -17.06 16.70 -41.87
CA VAL A 242 -17.88 15.91 -42.77
C VAL A 242 -18.46 16.90 -43.81
N TYR A 243 -18.16 16.69 -45.08
CA TYR A 243 -18.79 17.47 -46.16
C TYR A 243 -20.31 17.29 -46.13
N ALA A 244 -21.05 18.21 -46.77
CA ALA A 244 -22.51 18.19 -46.75
C ALA A 244 -23.15 16.85 -47.22
N ASN A 245 -22.39 16.06 -47.98
CA ASN A 245 -22.77 14.72 -48.45
C ASN A 245 -22.39 13.59 -47.48
N GLY A 246 -21.86 13.88 -46.31
CA GLY A 246 -21.43 12.90 -45.32
C GLY A 246 -19.99 12.36 -45.54
N ALA A 247 -19.28 12.76 -46.58
CA ALA A 247 -17.94 12.33 -46.88
C ALA A 247 -16.91 12.97 -45.95
N LYS A 248 -15.86 12.21 -45.61
CA LYS A 248 -14.72 12.65 -44.77
C LYS A 248 -13.56 13.19 -45.61
N HIS A 249 -13.44 12.70 -46.86
CA HIS A 249 -12.35 13.02 -47.77
C HIS A 249 -12.90 13.54 -49.10
N ARG A 250 -12.22 14.51 -49.68
CA ARG A 250 -12.60 15.09 -50.98
C ARG A 250 -11.37 15.53 -51.75
N CYS A 251 -11.27 15.09 -53.00
CA CYS A 251 -10.19 15.52 -53.89
C CYS A 251 -10.36 17.01 -54.27
N ALA A 252 -9.30 17.81 -54.06
CA ALA A 252 -9.29 19.25 -54.36
C ALA A 252 -9.40 19.57 -55.86
N ILE A 253 -9.12 18.62 -56.77
CA ILE A 253 -9.20 18.85 -58.24
C ILE A 253 -10.51 18.36 -58.79
N CYS A 254 -10.84 17.08 -58.64
CA CYS A 254 -12.03 16.49 -59.30
C CYS A 254 -13.26 16.47 -58.39
N GLY A 255 -13.12 16.82 -57.10
CA GLY A 255 -14.27 16.86 -56.17
C GLY A 255 -14.80 15.51 -55.73
N ARG A 256 -14.29 14.39 -56.27
CA ARG A 256 -14.70 13.03 -55.85
C ARG A 256 -14.41 12.79 -54.38
N THR A 257 -15.24 12.00 -53.75
CA THR A 257 -15.22 11.64 -52.34
C THR A 257 -15.11 10.12 -52.19
N GLU A 258 -14.87 9.62 -51.00
CA GLU A 258 -14.92 8.18 -50.69
C GLU A 258 -16.32 7.59 -50.85
N MET A 259 -17.34 8.43 -50.96
CA MET A 259 -18.72 7.98 -51.18
C MET A 259 -18.99 7.68 -52.68
N ASP A 260 -18.18 8.31 -53.58
CA ASP A 260 -18.30 8.07 -55.01
C ASP A 260 -17.63 6.79 -55.47
N ASP A 261 -16.53 6.42 -54.83
CA ASP A 261 -15.82 5.15 -55.04
C ASP A 261 -15.10 4.73 -53.72
N PRO A 262 -15.51 3.61 -53.09
CA PRO A 262 -14.90 3.13 -51.86
C PRO A 262 -13.42 2.73 -51.95
N ASN A 263 -12.89 2.53 -53.16
CA ASN A 263 -11.52 2.17 -53.38
C ASN A 263 -10.61 3.35 -53.62
N LEU A 264 -11.12 4.58 -53.63
CA LEU A 264 -10.33 5.79 -53.78
C LEU A 264 -9.53 6.10 -52.52
N GLU A 265 -8.22 6.08 -52.65
CA GLU A 265 -7.32 6.59 -51.60
C GLU A 265 -7.13 8.09 -51.73
N PHE A 266 -7.18 8.78 -50.58
CA PHE A 266 -6.94 10.22 -50.45
C PHE A 266 -5.68 10.49 -49.66
N ARG A 267 -4.82 11.38 -50.16
CA ARG A 267 -3.59 11.79 -49.47
C ARG A 267 -3.36 13.29 -49.55
N TYR A 268 -2.76 13.84 -48.50
CA TYR A 268 -2.33 15.23 -48.49
C TYR A 268 -1.02 15.40 -49.26
N CYS A 269 -0.92 16.49 -49.98
CA CYS A 269 0.35 16.83 -50.61
C CYS A 269 1.24 17.66 -49.65
N SER A 270 2.45 17.16 -49.37
CA SER A 270 3.43 17.82 -48.49
C SER A 270 4.10 19.07 -49.09
N LYS A 271 3.96 19.29 -50.39
CA LYS A 271 4.55 20.42 -51.12
C LYS A 271 3.58 21.59 -51.33
N CYS A 272 2.28 21.38 -51.13
CA CYS A 272 1.27 22.44 -51.21
C CYS A 272 1.20 23.23 -49.92
N ASN A 273 1.05 24.55 -50.02
CA ASN A 273 0.81 25.42 -48.88
C ASN A 273 -0.67 25.33 -48.48
N GLY A 274 -1.00 24.50 -47.51
CA GLY A 274 -2.37 24.24 -47.02
C GLY A 274 -2.70 22.74 -46.99
N ASN A 275 -3.84 22.41 -46.36
CA ASN A 275 -4.32 21.03 -46.20
C ASN A 275 -5.22 20.59 -47.36
N TYR A 276 -4.61 20.40 -48.53
CA TYR A 276 -5.33 19.90 -49.71
C TYR A 276 -5.20 18.40 -49.84
N GLU A 277 -6.34 17.73 -49.94
CA GLU A 277 -6.42 16.28 -50.20
C GLU A 277 -6.58 16.01 -51.68
N TYR A 278 -5.89 15.00 -52.19
CA TYR A 278 -5.95 14.59 -53.58
C TYR A 278 -6.22 13.06 -53.64
N CYS A 279 -7.05 12.64 -54.58
CA CYS A 279 -7.21 11.24 -54.88
C CYS A 279 -5.95 10.71 -55.56
N GLN A 280 -5.81 9.38 -55.61
CA GLN A 280 -4.65 8.68 -56.22
C GLN A 280 -4.32 9.15 -57.64
N ASP A 281 -5.33 9.50 -58.46
CA ASP A 281 -5.16 9.95 -59.87
C ASP A 281 -4.58 11.35 -59.91
N HIS A 282 -4.87 12.22 -58.95
CA HIS A 282 -4.44 13.60 -58.95
C HIS A 282 -3.31 13.90 -57.98
N LEU A 283 -2.88 12.96 -57.18
CA LEU A 283 -1.81 13.15 -56.19
C LEU A 283 -0.46 13.56 -56.85
N PHE A 284 -0.18 12.99 -58.04
CA PHE A 284 1.08 13.25 -58.74
C PHE A 284 0.94 14.19 -59.96
N THR A 285 -0.30 14.52 -60.37
CA THR A 285 -0.57 15.31 -61.57
C THR A 285 -1.07 16.73 -61.29
N HIS A 286 -1.26 17.08 -60.01
CA HIS A 286 -1.76 18.41 -59.62
C HIS A 286 -0.66 19.48 -59.64
N THR A 287 -1.07 20.70 -59.92
CA THR A 287 -0.21 21.86 -59.76
C THR A 287 -0.14 22.24 -58.27
N HIS A 288 1.10 22.39 -57.76
CA HIS A 288 1.26 22.72 -56.34
C HIS A 288 0.76 24.12 -56.03
N VAL A 289 -0.05 24.27 -54.98
CA VAL A 289 -0.48 25.54 -54.42
C VAL A 289 0.68 26.10 -53.60
N LYS A 290 1.16 27.33 -53.98
CA LYS A 290 2.25 28.02 -53.30
C LYS A 290 1.75 28.91 -52.17
#